data_a504bfbee2a76bbfa311accd8206daea
#
_entry.id   a504bfbee2a76bbfa311accd8206daea
#
_cell.length_a   1.000
_cell.length_b   1.000
_cell.length_c   1.000
_cell.angle_alpha   90.00
_cell.angle_beta   90.00
_cell.angle_gamma   90.00
#
_symmetry.space_group_name_H-M   'P 1'
#
loop_
_entity.id
_entity.type
_entity.pdbx_description
1 polymer ?
#
loop_
_entity_poly.entity_id
_entity_poly.type
_entity_poly.pdbx_seq_one_letter_code
_entity_poly.pdbx_strand_id
1 'polypeptide(L)'
;MTELVFILDRSGSMAGLEADTIGGFNSMIARQKQEAGEALVSTVLFDNESVVIHDRLPLAKVPLMTEKEYFTRGCTALLDAVGGAIHHIGRIHKYARREDVPEKTLFVITTDGYENASRRYNYETVRRMIERQKEKYGWEFLFLGANIDAAKEAARFGIDADRAVNYKCDEEGTALNYEVISEAVCSVRASRPLSADWKKRIDEDVRKRGK
;
A
#
# COMPACT_ATOMS: atom_id res chain seq x y z
N MET A 1 -3.26 -5.06 -18.28
CA MET A 1 -2.10 -4.53 -17.49
C MET A 1 -2.62 -3.93 -16.18
N THR A 2 -1.91 -4.13 -15.06
CA THR A 2 -2.29 -3.62 -13.72
C THR A 2 -1.21 -2.67 -13.20
N GLU A 3 -1.60 -1.57 -12.56
CA GLU A 3 -0.72 -0.66 -11.81
C GLU A 3 -0.79 -1.01 -10.32
N LEU A 4 0.34 -1.32 -9.71
CA LEU A 4 0.47 -1.63 -8.29
C LEU A 4 1.30 -0.54 -7.62
N VAL A 5 0.74 0.11 -6.61
CA VAL A 5 1.42 1.20 -5.89
C VAL A 5 1.47 0.84 -4.41
N PHE A 6 2.66 0.57 -3.91
CA PHE A 6 2.92 0.26 -2.51
C PHE A 6 3.43 1.51 -1.79
N ILE A 7 2.79 1.89 -0.71
CA ILE A 7 3.17 3.00 0.17
C ILE A 7 3.49 2.40 1.53
N LEU A 8 4.78 2.33 1.86
CA LEU A 8 5.30 1.57 2.99
C LEU A 8 5.90 2.52 4.02
N ASP A 9 5.40 2.43 5.23
CA ASP A 9 5.92 3.14 6.38
C ASP A 9 7.32 2.62 6.75
N ARG A 10 8.26 3.54 6.92
CA ARG A 10 9.57 3.28 7.51
C ARG A 10 9.87 4.27 8.66
N SER A 11 8.83 4.80 9.30
CA SER A 11 8.98 5.66 10.47
C SER A 11 9.61 4.90 11.64
N GLY A 12 10.04 5.62 12.67
CA GLY A 12 10.79 5.06 13.79
C GLY A 12 10.03 3.98 14.57
N SER A 13 8.70 3.96 14.53
CA SER A 13 7.86 2.92 15.16
C SER A 13 7.99 1.56 14.50
N MET A 14 8.38 1.51 13.21
CA MET A 14 8.67 0.26 12.49
C MET A 14 10.00 -0.39 12.89
N ALA A 15 10.75 0.19 13.83
CA ALA A 15 12.06 -0.36 14.25
C ALA A 15 11.92 -1.77 14.82
N GLY A 16 12.80 -2.66 14.35
CA GLY A 16 12.79 -4.09 14.67
C GLY A 16 12.01 -4.97 13.70
N LEU A 17 11.28 -4.38 12.74
CA LEU A 17 10.52 -5.08 11.71
C LEU A 17 11.11 -4.89 10.30
N GLU A 18 12.33 -4.33 10.21
CA GLU A 18 12.97 -4.05 8.92
C GLU A 18 13.15 -5.33 8.10
N ALA A 19 13.69 -6.38 8.71
CA ALA A 19 13.91 -7.66 8.05
C ALA A 19 12.60 -8.32 7.61
N ASP A 20 11.55 -8.25 8.45
CA ASP A 20 10.24 -8.84 8.16
C ASP A 20 9.53 -8.08 7.03
N THR A 21 9.63 -6.75 7.03
CA THR A 21 9.07 -5.90 5.98
C THR A 21 9.76 -6.14 4.65
N ILE A 22 11.10 -6.17 4.63
CA ILE A 22 11.91 -6.46 3.45
C ILE A 22 11.60 -7.87 2.93
N GLY A 23 11.63 -8.86 3.80
CA GLY A 23 11.37 -10.26 3.46
C GLY A 23 9.96 -10.47 2.93
N GLY A 24 8.96 -9.91 3.60
CA GLY A 24 7.56 -9.97 3.21
C GLY A 24 7.32 -9.31 1.84
N PHE A 25 7.82 -8.10 1.65
CA PHE A 25 7.70 -7.38 0.37
C PHE A 25 8.36 -8.17 -0.77
N ASN A 26 9.59 -8.64 -0.58
CA ASN A 26 10.33 -9.39 -1.59
C ASN A 26 9.64 -10.72 -1.93
N SER A 27 9.12 -11.43 -0.94
CA SER A 27 8.36 -12.68 -1.13
C SER A 27 7.07 -12.43 -1.91
N MET A 28 6.34 -11.38 -1.57
CA MET A 28 5.15 -10.95 -2.31
C MET A 28 5.50 -10.65 -3.77
N ILE A 29 6.52 -9.83 -4.03
CA ILE A 29 6.96 -9.51 -5.41
C ILE A 29 7.37 -10.78 -6.16
N ALA A 30 8.13 -11.68 -5.53
CA ALA A 30 8.53 -12.94 -6.14
C ALA A 30 7.33 -13.80 -6.54
N ARG A 31 6.32 -13.91 -5.67
CA ARG A 31 5.06 -14.60 -5.97
C ARG A 31 4.31 -13.93 -7.13
N GLN A 32 4.21 -12.60 -7.11
CA GLN A 32 3.56 -11.86 -8.20
C GLN A 32 4.23 -12.04 -9.56
N LYS A 33 5.55 -12.26 -9.60
CA LYS A 33 6.28 -12.56 -10.85
C LYS A 33 5.90 -13.91 -11.46
N GLN A 34 5.32 -14.84 -10.67
CA GLN A 34 4.86 -16.14 -11.15
C GLN A 34 3.43 -16.07 -11.72
N GLU A 35 2.66 -15.03 -11.40
CA GLU A 35 1.28 -14.86 -11.84
C GLU A 35 1.22 -14.30 -13.26
N ALA A 36 0.21 -14.76 -14.02
CA ALA A 36 -0.02 -14.30 -15.38
C ALA A 36 -0.41 -12.81 -15.45
N GLY A 37 -0.14 -12.20 -16.59
CA GLY A 37 -0.49 -10.81 -16.88
C GLY A 37 0.62 -9.82 -16.52
N GLU A 38 0.61 -8.69 -17.21
CA GLU A 38 1.58 -7.62 -16.99
C GLU A 38 1.16 -6.72 -15.83
N ALA A 39 2.15 -6.28 -15.06
CA ALA A 39 1.96 -5.27 -14.03
C ALA A 39 3.12 -4.29 -13.98
N LEU A 40 2.82 -3.04 -13.63
CA LEU A 40 3.77 -2.00 -13.27
C LEU A 40 3.77 -1.85 -11.75
N VAL A 41 4.94 -1.63 -11.18
CA VAL A 41 5.10 -1.49 -9.74
C VAL A 41 5.75 -0.16 -9.40
N SER A 42 5.09 0.59 -8.54
CA SER A 42 5.65 1.74 -7.86
C SER A 42 5.76 1.44 -6.36
N THR A 43 6.88 1.80 -5.74
CA THR A 43 7.07 1.63 -4.30
C THR A 43 7.57 2.95 -3.71
N VAL A 44 6.80 3.47 -2.78
CA VAL A 44 7.09 4.70 -2.05
C VAL A 44 7.35 4.33 -0.60
N LEU A 45 8.54 4.61 -0.13
CA LEU A 45 8.88 4.53 1.29
C LEU A 45 8.68 5.90 1.93
N PHE A 46 8.12 5.96 3.11
CA PHE A 46 7.92 7.23 3.78
C PHE A 46 8.29 7.20 5.27
N ASP A 47 8.79 8.33 5.71
CA ASP A 47 9.04 8.75 7.08
C ASP A 47 8.61 10.23 7.21
N ASN A 48 9.51 11.16 7.54
CA ASN A 48 9.29 12.61 7.41
C ASN A 48 9.23 13.04 5.94
N GLU A 49 9.77 12.22 5.06
CA GLU A 49 9.87 12.44 3.62
C GLU A 49 9.42 11.19 2.87
N SER A 50 9.10 11.37 1.60
CA SER A 50 8.74 10.25 0.71
C SER A 50 9.85 10.01 -0.30
N VAL A 51 10.26 8.75 -0.45
CA VAL A 51 11.25 8.31 -1.42
C VAL A 51 10.64 7.24 -2.33
N VAL A 52 10.63 7.51 -3.62
CA VAL A 52 10.20 6.54 -4.64
C VAL A 52 11.39 5.64 -4.98
N ILE A 53 11.33 4.38 -4.59
CA ILE A 53 12.39 3.40 -4.89
C ILE A 53 12.11 2.60 -6.16
N HIS A 54 10.84 2.43 -6.51
CA HIS A 54 10.40 1.89 -7.80
C HIS A 54 9.39 2.86 -8.39
N ASP A 55 9.57 3.27 -9.65
CA ASP A 55 8.65 4.16 -10.35
C ASP A 55 8.16 3.47 -11.63
N ARG A 56 6.98 2.88 -11.55
CA ARG A 56 6.31 2.16 -12.63
C ARG A 56 7.20 1.14 -13.35
N LEU A 57 8.01 0.43 -12.59
CA LEU A 57 8.85 -0.62 -13.15
C LEU A 57 7.98 -1.81 -13.60
N PRO A 58 8.23 -2.40 -14.77
CA PRO A 58 7.67 -3.70 -15.10
C PRO A 58 7.95 -4.69 -13.96
N LEU A 59 6.93 -5.39 -13.48
CA LEU A 59 7.02 -6.29 -12.33
C LEU A 59 8.20 -7.28 -12.44
N ALA A 60 8.46 -7.80 -13.65
CA ALA A 60 9.57 -8.71 -13.90
C ALA A 60 10.95 -8.08 -13.59
N LYS A 61 11.06 -6.75 -13.68
CA LYS A 61 12.30 -6.00 -13.48
C LYS A 61 12.46 -5.39 -12.10
N VAL A 62 11.45 -5.54 -11.21
CA VAL A 62 11.55 -5.03 -9.83
C VAL A 62 12.68 -5.74 -9.09
N PRO A 63 13.72 -5.01 -8.62
CA PRO A 63 14.81 -5.61 -7.86
C PRO A 63 14.33 -5.98 -6.45
N LEU A 64 15.14 -6.77 -5.75
CA LEU A 64 14.92 -7.02 -4.33
C LEU A 64 15.14 -5.72 -3.54
N MET A 65 14.23 -5.43 -2.62
CA MET A 65 14.44 -4.42 -1.58
C MET A 65 15.50 -4.92 -0.59
N THR A 66 16.36 -4.05 -0.13
CA THR A 66 17.40 -4.37 0.84
C THR A 66 17.41 -3.33 1.98
N GLU A 67 18.24 -3.54 2.98
CA GLU A 67 18.48 -2.59 4.07
C GLU A 67 19.04 -1.23 3.59
N LYS A 68 19.52 -1.14 2.35
CA LYS A 68 19.97 0.12 1.76
C LYS A 68 18.79 1.05 1.42
N GLU A 69 17.67 0.46 0.99
CA GLU A 69 16.46 1.19 0.65
C GLU A 69 15.54 1.32 1.87
N TYR A 70 15.33 0.22 2.61
CA TYR A 70 14.41 0.19 3.75
C TYR A 70 15.16 0.13 5.08
N PHE A 71 15.15 1.25 5.78
CA PHE A 71 15.66 1.42 7.14
C PHE A 71 14.76 2.40 7.88
N THR A 72 14.54 2.19 9.16
CA THR A 72 13.59 2.96 9.95
C THR A 72 14.18 4.26 10.46
N ARG A 73 13.41 5.35 10.40
CA ARG A 73 13.76 6.66 10.95
C ARG A 73 12.56 7.61 11.02
N GLY A 74 12.67 8.63 11.85
CA GLY A 74 11.79 9.82 11.80
C GLY A 74 10.35 9.58 12.20
N CYS A 75 9.47 10.42 11.66
CA CYS A 75 8.03 10.50 11.94
C CYS A 75 7.21 9.98 10.74
N THR A 76 5.88 10.14 10.80
CA THR A 76 4.94 9.52 9.85
C THR A 76 4.25 10.60 9.00
N ALA A 77 4.83 10.98 7.85
CA ALA A 77 4.24 11.92 6.89
C ALA A 77 3.35 11.17 5.86
N LEU A 78 2.34 10.47 6.34
CA LEU A 78 1.48 9.57 5.57
C LEU A 78 0.67 10.30 4.50
N LEU A 79 0.09 11.48 4.82
CA LEU A 79 -0.69 12.27 3.85
C LEU A 79 0.17 12.75 2.69
N ASP A 80 1.41 13.14 2.96
CA ASP A 80 2.34 13.59 1.92
C ASP A 80 2.74 12.44 1.00
N ALA A 81 2.93 11.24 1.54
CA ALA A 81 3.23 10.05 0.76
C ALA A 81 2.06 9.63 -0.13
N VAL A 82 0.85 9.51 0.45
CA VAL A 82 -0.36 9.09 -0.28
C VAL A 82 -0.74 10.14 -1.33
N GLY A 83 -0.83 11.41 -0.94
CA GLY A 83 -1.18 12.51 -1.85
C GLY A 83 -0.17 12.67 -2.98
N GLY A 84 1.13 12.56 -2.67
CA GLY A 84 2.20 12.60 -3.66
C GLY A 84 2.11 11.47 -4.67
N ALA A 85 1.91 10.23 -4.21
CA ALA A 85 1.79 9.06 -5.06
C ALA A 85 0.54 9.14 -5.98
N ILE A 86 -0.63 9.53 -5.44
CA ILE A 86 -1.85 9.70 -6.24
C ILE A 86 -1.65 10.79 -7.30
N HIS A 87 -1.02 11.91 -6.92
CA HIS A 87 -0.73 12.99 -7.87
C HIS A 87 0.19 12.51 -8.99
N HIS A 88 1.27 11.81 -8.65
CA HIS A 88 2.25 11.31 -9.61
C HIS A 88 1.61 10.33 -10.61
N ILE A 89 1.01 9.26 -10.14
CA ILE A 89 0.38 8.23 -10.99
C ILE A 89 -0.78 8.81 -11.80
N GLY A 90 -1.65 9.62 -11.16
CA GLY A 90 -2.78 10.26 -11.85
C GLY A 90 -2.35 11.22 -12.95
N ARG A 91 -1.23 11.90 -12.77
CA ARG A 91 -0.65 12.77 -13.78
C ARG A 91 -0.10 11.97 -14.96
N ILE A 92 0.56 10.84 -14.72
CA ILE A 92 1.04 9.95 -15.77
C ILE A 92 -0.14 9.41 -16.56
N HIS A 93 -1.16 8.84 -15.91
CA HIS A 93 -2.35 8.31 -16.58
C HIS A 93 -3.10 9.38 -17.41
N LYS A 94 -3.13 10.62 -16.93
CA LYS A 94 -3.78 11.74 -17.64
C LYS A 94 -3.13 12.05 -18.99
N TYR A 95 -1.80 11.90 -19.09
CA TYR A 95 -1.04 12.26 -20.30
C TYR A 95 -0.57 11.05 -21.10
N ALA A 96 -0.76 9.85 -20.59
CA ALA A 96 -0.48 8.62 -21.33
C ALA A 96 -1.50 8.41 -22.46
N ARG A 97 -1.11 7.68 -23.50
CA ARG A 97 -2.05 7.19 -24.49
C ARG A 97 -3.03 6.23 -23.83
N ARG A 98 -4.27 6.18 -24.31
CA ARG A 98 -5.33 5.36 -23.70
C ARG A 98 -4.93 3.88 -23.57
N GLU A 99 -4.21 3.35 -24.53
CA GLU A 99 -3.69 1.98 -24.57
C GLU A 99 -2.58 1.70 -23.55
N ASP A 100 -1.87 2.74 -23.09
CA ASP A 100 -0.80 2.67 -22.10
C ASP A 100 -1.29 2.87 -20.66
N VAL A 101 -2.56 3.24 -20.48
CA VAL A 101 -3.16 3.39 -19.14
C VAL A 101 -3.58 2.02 -18.62
N PRO A 102 -3.09 1.59 -17.44
CA PRO A 102 -3.48 0.32 -16.84
C PRO A 102 -4.99 0.22 -16.62
N GLU A 103 -5.57 -0.95 -16.89
CA GLU A 103 -6.99 -1.23 -16.69
C GLU A 103 -7.38 -1.24 -15.20
N LYS A 104 -6.44 -1.59 -14.36
CA LYS A 104 -6.60 -1.66 -12.90
C LYS A 104 -5.46 -0.93 -12.22
N THR A 105 -5.78 -0.19 -11.18
CA THR A 105 -4.81 0.48 -10.33
C THR A 105 -5.14 0.16 -8.87
N LEU A 106 -4.19 -0.42 -8.16
CA LEU A 106 -4.31 -0.78 -6.76
C LEU A 106 -3.24 -0.05 -5.94
N PHE A 107 -3.68 0.71 -4.95
CA PHE A 107 -2.85 1.28 -3.90
C PHE A 107 -2.91 0.41 -2.66
N VAL A 108 -1.76 0.06 -2.12
CA VAL A 108 -1.61 -0.66 -0.85
C VAL A 108 -0.82 0.24 0.10
N ILE A 109 -1.47 0.66 1.17
CA ILE A 109 -0.92 1.59 2.16
C ILE A 109 -0.73 0.82 3.47
N THR A 110 0.49 0.74 3.97
CA THR A 110 0.81 0.11 5.25
C THR A 110 1.46 1.11 6.18
N THR A 111 0.99 1.18 7.42
CA THR A 111 1.53 2.06 8.47
C THR A 111 1.33 1.43 9.84
N ASP A 112 2.19 1.75 10.80
CA ASP A 112 2.06 1.34 12.21
C ASP A 112 1.76 2.51 13.14
N GLY A 113 1.46 3.68 12.59
CA GLY A 113 1.20 4.89 13.36
C GLY A 113 0.22 5.85 12.70
N TYR A 114 -0.22 6.83 13.48
CA TYR A 114 -1.03 7.93 12.97
C TYR A 114 -0.17 8.95 12.22
N GLU A 115 -0.80 9.61 11.24
CA GLU A 115 -0.27 10.81 10.59
C GLU A 115 0.19 11.87 11.62
N ASN A 116 1.41 12.33 11.52
CA ASN A 116 1.94 13.33 12.46
C ASN A 116 2.98 14.31 11.88
N ALA A 117 3.34 14.20 10.61
CA ALA A 117 4.45 14.97 10.06
C ALA A 117 4.22 15.59 8.67
N SER A 118 3.08 15.34 8.03
CA SER A 118 2.78 15.87 6.69
C SER A 118 2.65 17.40 6.68
N ARG A 119 3.15 18.02 5.62
CA ARG A 119 3.19 19.48 5.44
C ARG A 119 2.58 19.96 4.13
N ARG A 120 2.45 19.08 3.13
CA ARG A 120 2.00 19.40 1.77
C ARG A 120 0.54 19.09 1.54
N TYR A 121 0.05 18.01 2.14
CA TYR A 121 -1.32 17.53 2.00
C TYR A 121 -2.00 17.45 3.36
N ASN A 122 -3.32 17.67 3.36
CA ASN A 122 -4.17 17.46 4.51
C ASN A 122 -5.23 16.38 4.20
N TYR A 123 -5.93 15.89 5.23
CA TYR A 123 -6.93 14.85 5.10
C TYR A 123 -8.01 15.15 4.06
N GLU A 124 -8.53 16.38 4.05
CA GLU A 124 -9.58 16.77 3.11
C GLU A 124 -9.10 16.69 1.65
N THR A 125 -7.89 17.14 1.40
CA THR A 125 -7.30 17.10 0.06
C THR A 125 -7.06 15.67 -0.40
N VAL A 126 -6.43 14.83 0.44
CA VAL A 126 -6.17 13.43 0.11
C VAL A 126 -7.48 12.66 -0.07
N ARG A 127 -8.46 12.89 0.81
CA ARG A 127 -9.79 12.27 0.69
C ARG A 127 -10.44 12.58 -0.66
N ARG A 128 -10.51 13.85 -1.06
CA ARG A 128 -11.03 14.24 -2.38
C ARG A 128 -10.28 13.58 -3.54
N MET A 129 -8.96 13.45 -3.41
CA MET A 129 -8.14 12.75 -4.41
C MET A 129 -8.51 11.27 -4.50
N ILE A 130 -8.62 10.56 -3.39
CA ILE A 130 -8.99 9.15 -3.33
C ILE A 130 -10.40 8.93 -3.88
N GLU A 131 -11.40 9.67 -3.37
CA GLU A 131 -12.79 9.58 -3.83
C GLU A 131 -12.88 9.77 -5.35
N ARG A 132 -12.23 10.81 -5.88
CA ARG A 132 -12.17 11.04 -7.33
C ARG A 132 -11.57 9.89 -8.11
N GLN A 133 -10.46 9.29 -7.62
CA GLN A 133 -9.81 8.18 -8.32
C GLN A 133 -10.68 6.92 -8.29
N LYS A 134 -11.34 6.64 -7.16
CA LYS A 134 -12.30 5.54 -7.02
C LYS A 134 -13.48 5.70 -7.99
N GLU A 135 -14.16 6.83 -7.92
CA GLU A 135 -15.39 7.08 -8.67
C GLU A 135 -15.18 7.19 -10.18
N LYS A 136 -14.13 7.92 -10.59
CA LYS A 136 -13.93 8.26 -12.00
C LYS A 136 -13.09 7.24 -12.76
N TYR A 137 -12.14 6.59 -12.08
CA TYR A 137 -11.14 5.75 -12.72
C TYR A 137 -11.10 4.32 -12.18
N GLY A 138 -11.95 3.98 -11.20
CA GLY A 138 -12.05 2.64 -10.62
C GLY A 138 -10.77 2.20 -9.89
N TRP A 139 -10.01 3.13 -9.32
CA TRP A 139 -8.85 2.78 -8.51
C TRP A 139 -9.28 2.13 -7.21
N GLU A 140 -8.54 1.13 -6.79
CA GLU A 140 -8.72 0.44 -5.51
C GLU A 140 -7.67 0.89 -4.51
N PHE A 141 -8.07 0.99 -3.23
CA PHE A 141 -7.18 1.38 -2.13
C PHE A 141 -7.34 0.40 -0.99
N LEU A 142 -6.23 -0.16 -0.50
CA LEU A 142 -6.18 -0.97 0.71
C LEU A 142 -5.38 -0.23 1.77
N PHE A 143 -5.89 -0.21 2.99
CA PHE A 143 -5.26 0.42 4.14
C PHE A 143 -5.04 -0.59 5.24
N LEU A 144 -3.78 -0.83 5.58
CA LEU A 144 -3.37 -1.77 6.61
C LEU A 144 -2.66 -0.99 7.71
N GLY A 145 -3.30 -0.93 8.87
CA GLY A 145 -2.83 -0.15 10.01
C GLY A 145 -2.50 -1.02 11.21
N ALA A 146 -1.37 -0.78 11.86
CA ALA A 146 -1.07 -1.35 13.16
C ALA A 146 -1.05 -0.25 14.22
N ASN A 147 -1.28 -0.60 15.49
CA ASN A 147 -1.26 0.33 16.62
C ASN A 147 -2.21 1.54 16.49
N ILE A 148 -3.16 1.50 15.56
CA ILE A 148 -4.15 2.55 15.28
C ILE A 148 -5.53 1.92 15.11
N ASP A 149 -6.58 2.72 15.02
CA ASP A 149 -7.88 2.28 14.51
C ASP A 149 -7.87 2.42 12.97
N ALA A 150 -7.49 1.35 12.28
CA ALA A 150 -7.31 1.37 10.84
C ALA A 150 -8.59 1.73 10.08
N ALA A 151 -9.76 1.25 10.53
CA ALA A 151 -11.04 1.55 9.88
C ALA A 151 -11.39 3.04 10.03
N LYS A 152 -11.19 3.60 11.22
CA LYS A 152 -11.44 5.02 11.48
C LYS A 152 -10.46 5.92 10.74
N GLU A 153 -9.19 5.55 10.71
CA GLU A 153 -8.19 6.33 9.99
C GLU A 153 -8.41 6.26 8.47
N ALA A 154 -8.69 5.08 7.91
CA ALA A 154 -9.04 4.89 6.51
C ALA A 154 -10.25 5.73 6.08
N ALA A 155 -11.29 5.81 6.93
CA ALA A 155 -12.46 6.64 6.66
C ALA A 155 -12.12 8.14 6.53
N ARG A 156 -11.11 8.63 7.24
CA ARG A 156 -10.61 10.01 7.10
C ARG A 156 -10.02 10.27 5.71
N PHE A 157 -9.45 9.23 5.10
CA PHE A 157 -8.93 9.25 3.74
C PHE A 157 -9.99 9.02 2.66
N GLY A 158 -11.23 8.66 3.02
CA GLY A 158 -12.27 8.25 2.06
C GLY A 158 -12.09 6.81 1.56
N ILE A 159 -11.41 5.97 2.34
CA ILE A 159 -11.26 4.53 2.11
C ILE A 159 -12.31 3.81 2.96
N ASP A 160 -13.06 2.89 2.35
CA ASP A 160 -14.15 2.18 3.01
C ASP A 160 -13.63 1.16 4.04
N ALA A 161 -14.41 0.90 5.08
CA ALA A 161 -14.00 0.01 6.17
C ALA A 161 -13.73 -1.44 5.72
N ASP A 162 -14.36 -1.90 4.63
CA ASP A 162 -14.10 -3.20 4.03
C ASP A 162 -12.76 -3.27 3.28
N ARG A 163 -12.12 -2.12 3.06
CA ARG A 163 -10.78 -1.96 2.47
C ARG A 163 -9.70 -1.61 3.51
N ALA A 164 -10.08 -1.60 4.78
CA ALA A 164 -9.17 -1.31 5.88
C ALA A 164 -9.08 -2.49 6.85
N VAL A 165 -7.89 -2.75 7.40
CA VAL A 165 -7.66 -3.81 8.37
C VAL A 165 -6.61 -3.41 9.39
N ASN A 166 -6.82 -3.82 10.64
CA ASN A 166 -5.80 -3.76 11.68
C ASN A 166 -4.95 -5.04 11.63
N TYR A 167 -3.63 -4.90 11.69
CA TYR A 167 -2.71 -6.03 11.79
C TYR A 167 -1.82 -5.93 13.03
N LYS A 168 -1.21 -7.04 13.44
CA LYS A 168 -0.25 -7.08 14.54
C LYS A 168 1.13 -6.64 14.05
N CYS A 169 1.71 -5.65 14.71
CA CYS A 169 3.03 -5.11 14.40
C CYS A 169 4.12 -5.97 15.05
N ASP A 170 4.24 -7.21 14.58
CA ASP A 170 5.26 -8.18 14.95
C ASP A 170 5.64 -9.05 13.73
N GLU A 171 6.62 -9.93 13.87
CA GLU A 171 7.11 -10.79 12.80
C GLU A 171 5.98 -11.59 12.13
N GLU A 172 5.15 -12.30 12.94
CA GLU A 172 4.05 -13.14 12.44
C GLU A 172 2.97 -12.31 11.74
N GLY A 173 2.55 -11.20 12.35
CA GLY A 173 1.55 -10.29 11.77
C GLY A 173 2.04 -9.62 10.51
N THR A 174 3.30 -9.24 10.44
CA THR A 174 3.91 -8.65 9.24
C THR A 174 3.97 -9.68 8.10
N ALA A 175 4.40 -10.91 8.38
CA ALA A 175 4.42 -11.98 7.38
C ALA A 175 3.02 -12.28 6.84
N LEU A 176 2.02 -12.45 7.73
CA LEU A 176 0.62 -12.67 7.36
C LEU A 176 0.07 -11.51 6.52
N ASN A 177 0.43 -10.28 6.88
CA ASN A 177 0.02 -9.08 6.17
C ASN A 177 0.44 -9.13 4.70
N TYR A 178 1.72 -9.43 4.42
CA TYR A 178 2.22 -9.55 3.05
C TYR A 178 1.64 -10.74 2.28
N GLU A 179 1.34 -11.87 2.94
CA GLU A 179 0.64 -12.99 2.31
C GLU A 179 -0.76 -12.57 1.83
N VAL A 180 -1.53 -11.91 2.70
CA VAL A 180 -2.91 -11.47 2.40
C VAL A 180 -2.90 -10.36 1.35
N ILE A 181 -1.97 -9.42 1.42
CA ILE A 181 -1.77 -8.41 0.36
C ILE A 181 -1.48 -9.12 -0.97
N SER A 182 -0.62 -10.13 -0.99
CA SER A 182 -0.32 -10.89 -2.21
C SER A 182 -1.54 -11.54 -2.82
N GLU A 183 -2.44 -12.12 -2.01
CA GLU A 183 -3.71 -12.72 -2.46
C GLU A 183 -4.67 -11.66 -3.03
N ALA A 184 -4.76 -10.50 -2.38
CA ALA A 184 -5.56 -9.37 -2.86
C ALA A 184 -5.04 -8.86 -4.21
N VAL A 185 -3.72 -8.69 -4.34
CA VAL A 185 -3.06 -8.30 -5.61
C VAL A 185 -3.35 -9.32 -6.72
N CYS A 186 -3.24 -10.63 -6.44
CA CYS A 186 -3.59 -11.68 -7.41
C CYS A 186 -5.04 -11.56 -7.88
N SER A 187 -5.97 -11.26 -6.98
CA SER A 187 -7.38 -11.09 -7.32
C SER A 187 -7.61 -9.90 -8.25
N VAL A 188 -7.01 -8.75 -7.93
CA VAL A 188 -7.11 -7.54 -8.77
C VAL A 188 -6.46 -7.76 -10.13
N ARG A 189 -5.28 -8.38 -10.20
CA ARG A 189 -4.59 -8.71 -11.47
C ARG A 189 -5.39 -9.66 -12.35
N ALA A 190 -6.09 -10.61 -11.73
CA ALA A 190 -7.01 -11.51 -12.44
C ALA A 190 -8.36 -10.86 -12.78
N SER A 191 -8.51 -9.54 -12.59
CA SER A 191 -9.77 -8.79 -12.79
C SER A 191 -10.95 -9.35 -11.99
N ARG A 192 -10.67 -10.01 -10.87
CA ARG A 192 -11.69 -10.49 -9.93
C ARG A 192 -12.02 -9.38 -8.93
N PRO A 193 -13.30 -9.19 -8.59
CA PRO A 193 -13.67 -8.25 -7.53
C PRO A 193 -12.99 -8.63 -6.22
N LEU A 194 -12.42 -7.65 -5.53
CA LEU A 194 -11.90 -7.86 -4.19
C LEU A 194 -13.09 -7.93 -3.21
N SER A 195 -13.37 -9.13 -2.67
CA SER A 195 -14.43 -9.30 -1.69
C SER A 195 -14.08 -8.61 -0.37
N ALA A 196 -15.06 -8.33 0.49
CA ALA A 196 -14.83 -7.81 1.84
C ALA A 196 -14.05 -8.80 2.72
N ASP A 197 -14.06 -10.10 2.37
CA ASP A 197 -13.38 -11.17 3.11
C ASP A 197 -11.87 -11.23 2.86
N TRP A 198 -11.31 -10.39 1.97
CA TRP A 198 -9.88 -10.38 1.67
C TRP A 198 -9.00 -10.31 2.93
N LYS A 199 -9.46 -9.63 3.96
CA LYS A 199 -8.77 -9.37 5.22
C LYS A 199 -9.08 -10.35 6.35
N LYS A 200 -9.94 -11.33 6.12
CA LYS A 200 -10.46 -12.24 7.16
C LYS A 200 -9.37 -12.92 7.99
N ARG A 201 -8.29 -13.36 7.34
CA ARG A 201 -7.15 -14.01 8.02
C ARG A 201 -6.46 -13.06 9.00
N ILE A 202 -6.28 -11.80 8.61
CA ILE A 202 -5.68 -10.77 9.48
C ILE A 202 -6.61 -10.44 10.65
N ASP A 203 -7.92 -10.26 10.38
CA ASP A 203 -8.92 -10.00 11.43
C ASP A 203 -8.98 -11.14 12.45
N GLU A 204 -8.90 -12.40 11.99
CA GLU A 204 -8.86 -13.58 12.85
C GLU A 204 -7.59 -13.63 13.70
N ASP A 205 -6.43 -13.31 13.13
CA ASP A 205 -5.16 -13.27 13.83
C ASP A 205 -5.17 -12.22 14.95
N VAL A 206 -5.59 -11.00 14.64
CA VAL A 206 -5.72 -9.92 15.64
C VAL A 206 -6.68 -10.32 16.76
N ARG A 207 -7.82 -10.96 16.44
CA ARG A 207 -8.78 -11.43 17.41
C ARG A 207 -8.23 -12.53 18.32
N LYS A 208 -7.51 -13.51 17.77
CA LYS A 208 -6.94 -14.65 18.52
C LYS A 208 -5.81 -14.23 19.43
N ARG A 209 -4.95 -13.31 18.97
CA ARG A 209 -3.76 -12.88 19.73
C ARG A 209 -4.05 -11.70 20.67
N GLY A 210 -5.31 -11.21 20.71
CA GLY A 210 -5.73 -10.08 21.55
C GLY A 210 -5.24 -8.73 21.00
N LYS A 211 -5.71 -7.67 21.66
CA LYS A 211 -5.25 -6.31 21.35
C LYS A 211 -3.87 -6.07 21.90
#